data_dcd262f2a91302c736e12e94601547cd
#
_entry.id   dcd262f2a91302c736e12e94601547cd
#
_cell.length_a   1.000
_cell.length_b   1.000
_cell.length_c   1.000
_cell.angle_alpha   90.00
_cell.angle_beta   90.00
_cell.angle_gamma   90.00
#
_symmetry.space_group_name_H-M   'P 1'
#
loop_
_entity.id
_entity.type
_entity.pdbx_description
1 polymer ?
#
loop_
_entity_poly.entity_id
_entity_poly.type
_entity_poly.pdbx_seq_one_letter_code
_entity_poly.pdbx_strand_id
1 'polypeptide(L)'
;MKNLLILILAIAIASCGNSKKNKESESKKMNIAAAGATFPLPFYNLAFKTYQEKTGNTVTYGGIGSGGGIRSLKDKIVDFGGSDAYLSDAEMQEMPYATVHIPTCMGAVVMAYNLPEVKELKLSGEVVADIYLGKITKWNDAKIQELNPGVTLPDKELTPVYRSDGSGTTFVFSDYLTKVSNDWKENV
;
A
#
# COMPACT_ATOMS: atom_id res chain seq x y z
N MET A 1 0.27 34.56 73.73
CA MET A 1 -0.23 33.40 72.96
C MET A 1 -0.77 33.75 71.61
N LYS A 2 -1.55 34.83 71.41
CA LYS A 2 -2.08 35.25 70.10
C LYS A 2 -0.99 35.57 69.07
N ASN A 3 0.08 36.23 69.45
CA ASN A 3 1.16 36.61 68.53
C ASN A 3 2.04 35.44 68.09
N LEU A 4 2.11 34.37 68.87
CA LEU A 4 2.85 33.16 68.54
C LEU A 4 2.14 32.31 67.49
N LEU A 5 0.77 32.31 67.53
CA LEU A 5 -0.04 31.63 66.56
C LEU A 5 0.01 32.29 65.15
N ILE A 6 0.10 33.62 65.11
CA ILE A 6 0.24 34.38 63.85
C ILE A 6 1.59 34.13 63.21
N LEU A 7 2.68 33.98 63.99
CA LEU A 7 4.01 33.68 63.45
C LEU A 7 4.10 32.26 62.86
N ILE A 8 3.43 31.28 63.46
CA ILE A 8 3.40 29.89 62.96
C ILE A 8 2.58 29.81 61.68
N LEU A 9 1.51 30.60 61.54
CA LEU A 9 0.70 30.64 60.33
C LEU A 9 1.44 31.32 59.17
N ALA A 10 2.28 32.31 59.40
CA ALA A 10 3.07 33.00 58.38
C ALA A 10 4.17 32.10 57.81
N ILE A 11 4.78 31.19 58.63
CA ILE A 11 5.80 30.25 58.17
C ILE A 11 5.23 29.12 57.34
N ALA A 12 3.95 28.70 57.52
CA ALA A 12 3.27 27.69 56.74
C ALA A 12 2.97 28.15 55.29
N ILE A 13 2.85 29.45 55.05
CA ILE A 13 2.56 30.01 53.73
C ILE A 13 3.87 30.18 52.90
N ALA A 14 5.03 30.29 53.52
CA ALA A 14 6.30 30.44 52.84
C ALA A 14 6.86 29.10 52.31
N SER A 15 6.28 27.95 52.68
CA SER A 15 6.71 26.60 52.22
C SER A 15 6.10 26.14 50.92
N CYS A 16 5.26 26.95 50.27
CA CYS A 16 4.90 26.70 48.85
C CYS A 16 6.04 27.17 47.94
N GLY A 17 7.20 26.54 48.11
CA GLY A 17 8.37 26.71 47.26
C GLY A 17 8.01 26.28 45.85
N ASN A 18 8.19 27.22 44.95
CA ASN A 18 8.13 27.19 43.52
C ASN A 18 8.90 25.99 42.92
N SER A 19 8.30 24.81 42.99
CA SER A 19 8.68 23.70 42.07
C SER A 19 8.21 24.11 40.69
N LYS A 20 9.06 24.85 39.97
CA LYS A 20 9.03 24.86 38.52
C LYS A 20 9.29 23.40 38.09
N LYS A 21 8.26 22.55 38.16
CA LYS A 21 8.18 21.40 37.28
C LYS A 21 8.26 21.99 35.88
N ASN A 22 9.42 21.87 35.26
CA ASN A 22 9.47 21.86 33.79
C ASN A 22 8.39 20.86 33.38
N LYS A 23 7.23 21.37 33.02
CA LYS A 23 6.34 20.63 32.15
C LYS A 23 7.11 20.54 30.83
N GLU A 24 7.98 19.54 30.71
CA GLU A 24 8.22 18.97 29.40
C GLU A 24 6.83 18.73 28.87
N SER A 25 6.49 19.46 27.82
CA SER A 25 5.26 19.26 27.06
C SER A 25 5.33 17.80 26.62
N GLU A 26 4.66 16.89 27.36
CA GLU A 26 4.45 15.54 26.86
C GLU A 26 3.74 15.72 25.51
N SER A 27 4.50 15.58 24.45
CA SER A 27 3.98 15.59 23.09
C SER A 27 2.89 14.52 23.05
N LYS A 28 1.66 14.96 22.86
CA LYS A 28 0.49 14.07 22.79
C LYS A 28 0.76 13.05 21.69
N LYS A 29 0.95 11.80 22.08
CA LYS A 29 1.16 10.70 21.12
C LYS A 29 0.00 10.63 20.15
N MET A 30 0.31 10.52 18.87
CA MET A 30 -0.68 10.43 17.80
C MET A 30 -0.86 8.97 17.39
N ASN A 31 -2.11 8.63 17.08
CA ASN A 31 -2.46 7.38 16.43
C ASN A 31 -2.94 7.73 15.01
N ILE A 32 -2.26 7.21 14.01
CA ILE A 32 -2.52 7.43 12.59
C ILE A 32 -3.13 6.15 12.04
N ALA A 33 -4.29 6.26 11.40
CA ALA A 33 -4.98 5.16 10.76
C ALA A 33 -4.74 5.21 9.24
N ALA A 34 -4.42 4.08 8.64
CA ALA A 34 -4.19 3.98 7.21
C ALA A 34 -4.66 2.64 6.65
N ALA A 35 -4.99 2.61 5.36
CA ALA A 35 -5.36 1.39 4.67
C ALA A 35 -5.04 1.51 3.16
N GLY A 36 -4.96 0.37 2.48
CA GLY A 36 -4.78 0.37 1.03
C GLY A 36 -4.01 -0.81 0.48
N ALA A 37 -3.16 -0.53 -0.50
CA ALA A 37 -2.40 -1.53 -1.24
C ALA A 37 -1.70 -2.54 -0.34
N THR A 38 -1.74 -3.81 -0.73
CA THR A 38 -1.02 -4.89 -0.03
C THR A 38 0.46 -4.98 -0.43
N PHE A 39 0.81 -4.42 -1.59
CA PHE A 39 2.18 -4.41 -2.10
C PHE A 39 3.19 -3.82 -1.10
N PRO A 40 2.99 -2.61 -0.52
CA PRO A 40 3.95 -2.00 0.39
C PRO A 40 3.87 -2.54 1.83
N LEU A 41 2.93 -3.43 2.15
CA LEU A 41 2.66 -3.89 3.52
C LEU A 41 3.90 -4.42 4.27
N PRO A 42 4.78 -5.26 3.67
CA PRO A 42 5.99 -5.72 4.36
C PRO A 42 6.94 -4.56 4.72
N PHE A 43 7.08 -3.59 3.82
CA PHE A 43 7.87 -2.39 4.06
C PHE A 43 7.23 -1.51 5.15
N TYR A 44 5.93 -1.27 5.07
CA TYR A 44 5.22 -0.44 6.05
C TYR A 44 5.24 -1.05 7.45
N ASN A 45 5.11 -2.35 7.60
CA ASN A 45 5.21 -3.02 8.90
C ASN A 45 6.54 -2.71 9.61
N LEU A 46 7.66 -2.72 8.86
CA LEU A 46 8.98 -2.39 9.40
C LEU A 46 9.12 -0.88 9.65
N ALA A 47 8.74 -0.06 8.69
CA ALA A 47 8.87 1.40 8.76
C ALA A 47 8.04 1.99 9.91
N PHE A 48 6.79 1.56 10.07
CA PHE A 48 5.90 2.07 11.11
C PHE A 48 6.30 1.61 12.51
N LYS A 49 6.83 0.38 12.63
CA LYS A 49 7.46 -0.07 13.89
C LYS A 49 8.63 0.84 14.28
N THR A 50 9.54 1.10 13.35
CA THR A 50 10.69 1.98 13.58
C THR A 50 10.26 3.42 13.89
N TYR A 51 9.22 3.91 13.21
CA TYR A 51 8.65 5.23 13.49
C TYR A 51 8.09 5.32 14.91
N GLN A 52 7.34 4.31 15.34
CA GLN A 52 6.80 4.24 16.69
C GLN A 52 7.92 4.22 17.75
N GLU A 53 8.98 3.42 17.53
CA GLU A 53 10.13 3.34 18.45
C GLU A 53 10.83 4.70 18.59
N LYS A 54 10.91 5.48 17.51
CA LYS A 54 11.60 6.78 17.50
C LYS A 54 10.75 7.95 18.02
N THR A 55 9.45 7.91 17.80
CA THR A 55 8.58 9.07 18.06
C THR A 55 7.54 8.84 19.15
N GLY A 56 7.25 7.57 19.46
CA GLY A 56 6.15 7.17 20.32
C GLY A 56 4.76 7.26 19.65
N ASN A 57 4.67 7.75 18.40
CA ASN A 57 3.43 7.75 17.64
C ASN A 57 3.18 6.37 17.01
N THR A 58 1.93 5.99 16.85
CA THR A 58 1.56 4.71 16.21
C THR A 58 0.95 4.95 14.83
N VAL A 59 1.25 4.04 13.91
CA VAL A 59 0.57 3.97 12.61
C VAL A 59 0.00 2.57 12.46
N THR A 60 -1.30 2.48 12.20
CA THR A 60 -1.97 1.21 11.85
C THR A 60 -2.27 1.21 10.37
N TYR A 61 -1.95 0.12 9.67
CA TYR A 61 -2.18 0.00 8.23
C TYR A 61 -2.93 -1.29 7.90
N GLY A 62 -4.08 -1.17 7.25
CA GLY A 62 -4.87 -2.29 6.75
C GLY A 62 -4.58 -2.57 5.28
N GLY A 63 -4.02 -3.76 4.97
CA GLY A 63 -3.82 -4.21 3.59
C GLY A 63 -5.13 -4.71 2.98
N ILE A 64 -5.94 -3.82 2.42
CA ILE A 64 -7.27 -4.09 1.85
C ILE A 64 -7.38 -3.84 0.34
N GLY A 65 -6.23 -3.70 -0.33
CA GLY A 65 -6.13 -3.34 -1.74
C GLY A 65 -6.20 -1.84 -1.99
N SER A 66 -5.63 -1.38 -3.12
CA SER A 66 -5.57 0.05 -3.47
C SER A 66 -6.95 0.68 -3.56
N GLY A 67 -7.91 0.03 -4.21
CA GLY A 67 -9.29 0.53 -4.29
C GLY A 67 -9.96 0.67 -2.92
N GLY A 68 -9.70 -0.25 -1.98
CA GLY A 68 -10.17 -0.16 -0.61
C GLY A 68 -9.56 1.03 0.14
N GLY A 69 -8.26 1.27 -0.05
CA GLY A 69 -7.55 2.41 0.53
C GLY A 69 -8.06 3.75 0.04
N ILE A 70 -8.23 3.90 -1.29
CA ILE A 70 -8.78 5.11 -1.91
C ILE A 70 -10.18 5.40 -1.37
N ARG A 71 -11.04 4.38 -1.30
CA ARG A 71 -12.39 4.51 -0.75
C ARG A 71 -12.36 4.93 0.72
N SER A 72 -11.55 4.28 1.55
CA SER A 72 -11.43 4.60 2.98
C SER A 72 -10.95 6.03 3.20
N LEU A 73 -10.05 6.54 2.35
CA LEU A 73 -9.61 7.93 2.39
C LEU A 73 -10.73 8.89 1.98
N LYS A 74 -11.46 8.58 0.89
CA LYS A 74 -12.62 9.36 0.40
C LYS A 74 -13.72 9.43 1.46
N ASP A 75 -13.96 8.33 2.16
CA ASP A 75 -14.96 8.23 3.24
C ASP A 75 -14.47 8.80 4.59
N LYS A 76 -13.24 9.33 4.64
CA LYS A 76 -12.60 9.90 5.86
C LYS A 76 -12.45 8.90 7.01
N ILE A 77 -12.31 7.63 6.69
CA ILE A 77 -12.14 6.55 7.68
C ILE A 77 -10.66 6.45 8.11
N VAL A 78 -9.74 6.86 7.23
CA VAL A 78 -8.29 6.80 7.45
C VAL A 78 -7.64 8.16 7.22
N ASP A 79 -6.48 8.37 7.83
CA ASP A 79 -5.69 9.60 7.69
C ASP A 79 -4.89 9.62 6.38
N PHE A 80 -4.48 8.43 5.87
CA PHE A 80 -3.92 8.30 4.54
C PHE A 80 -4.26 6.96 3.89
N GLY A 81 -4.26 6.94 2.56
CA GLY A 81 -4.46 5.74 1.74
C GLY A 81 -3.16 5.29 1.07
N GLY A 82 -2.94 3.99 0.95
CA GLY A 82 -1.88 3.40 0.13
C GLY A 82 -2.43 2.91 -1.21
N SER A 83 -1.76 3.26 -2.32
CA SER A 83 -2.14 2.79 -3.65
C SER A 83 -0.90 2.55 -4.51
N ASP A 84 -0.95 1.49 -5.35
CA ASP A 84 0.08 1.24 -6.37
C ASP A 84 -0.20 2.08 -7.63
N ALA A 85 -1.43 2.57 -7.77
CA ALA A 85 -1.86 3.45 -8.85
C ALA A 85 -2.05 4.88 -8.33
N TYR A 86 -1.66 5.86 -9.10
CA TYR A 86 -2.02 7.25 -8.83
C TYR A 86 -3.49 7.51 -9.16
N LEU A 87 -4.08 8.47 -8.48
CA LEU A 87 -5.41 8.98 -8.82
C LEU A 87 -5.30 9.90 -10.06
N SER A 88 -6.24 9.77 -10.98
CA SER A 88 -6.42 10.72 -12.08
C SER A 88 -6.84 12.09 -11.56
N ASP A 89 -6.71 13.11 -12.40
CA ASP A 89 -7.15 14.48 -12.04
C ASP A 89 -8.64 14.54 -11.68
N ALA A 90 -9.47 13.73 -12.35
CA ALA A 90 -10.88 13.63 -12.04
C ALA A 90 -11.12 13.02 -10.66
N GLU A 91 -10.46 11.93 -10.34
CA GLU A 91 -10.55 11.28 -9.03
C GLU A 91 -10.00 12.17 -7.90
N MET A 92 -8.94 12.94 -8.17
CA MET A 92 -8.40 13.92 -7.23
C MET A 92 -9.41 15.04 -6.90
N GLN A 93 -10.19 15.48 -7.90
CA GLN A 93 -11.25 16.48 -7.71
C GLN A 93 -12.43 15.95 -6.87
N GLU A 94 -12.66 14.65 -6.89
CA GLU A 94 -13.70 14.00 -6.07
C GLU A 94 -13.29 13.79 -4.61
N MET A 95 -12.03 14.05 -4.26
CA MET A 95 -11.58 13.87 -2.88
C MET A 95 -12.19 14.94 -1.96
N PRO A 96 -12.56 14.59 -0.72
CA PRO A 96 -13.27 15.51 0.19
C PRO A 96 -12.39 16.64 0.75
N TYR A 97 -11.09 16.63 0.45
CA TYR A 97 -10.09 17.63 0.82
C TYR A 97 -8.89 17.56 -0.12
N ALA A 98 -8.05 18.60 -0.08
CA ALA A 98 -6.82 18.62 -0.87
C ALA A 98 -5.96 17.40 -0.55
N THR A 99 -5.73 16.57 -1.55
CA THR A 99 -4.98 15.32 -1.44
C THR A 99 -3.70 15.42 -2.28
N VAL A 100 -2.63 14.78 -1.82
CA VAL A 100 -1.34 14.75 -2.53
C VAL A 100 -0.84 13.31 -2.67
N HIS A 101 -0.11 13.01 -3.73
CA HIS A 101 0.60 11.76 -3.90
C HIS A 101 2.01 11.87 -3.34
N ILE A 102 2.39 10.90 -2.49
CA ILE A 102 3.72 10.80 -1.92
C ILE A 102 4.31 9.44 -2.29
N PRO A 103 5.34 9.37 -3.15
CA PRO A 103 6.02 8.11 -3.44
C PRO A 103 6.74 7.59 -2.19
N THR A 104 6.53 6.32 -1.84
CA THR A 104 7.10 5.72 -0.62
C THR A 104 8.05 4.57 -0.91
N CYS A 105 7.70 3.68 -1.84
CA CYS A 105 8.55 2.57 -2.26
C CYS A 105 8.22 2.19 -3.71
N MET A 106 9.12 1.45 -4.32
CA MET A 106 8.99 0.99 -5.70
C MET A 106 9.23 -0.51 -5.78
N GLY A 107 8.53 -1.18 -6.69
CA GLY A 107 8.70 -2.59 -6.99
C GLY A 107 8.30 -2.89 -8.42
N ALA A 108 8.40 -4.16 -8.81
CA ALA A 108 8.03 -4.62 -10.14
C ALA A 108 6.86 -5.59 -10.08
N VAL A 109 5.97 -5.50 -11.06
CA VAL A 109 4.97 -6.53 -11.33
C VAL A 109 5.63 -7.61 -12.17
N VAL A 110 5.59 -8.85 -11.71
CA VAL A 110 6.20 -10.00 -12.38
C VAL A 110 5.17 -11.08 -12.64
N MET A 111 5.37 -11.82 -13.74
CA MET A 111 4.56 -12.99 -14.06
C MET A 111 5.16 -14.22 -13.36
N ALA A 112 4.35 -14.82 -12.49
CA ALA A 112 4.70 -16.11 -11.89
C ALA A 112 3.94 -17.24 -12.61
N TYR A 113 4.58 -18.37 -12.79
CA TYR A 113 3.98 -19.55 -13.42
C TYR A 113 4.33 -20.84 -12.65
N ASN A 114 3.48 -21.83 -12.79
CA ASN A 114 3.66 -23.14 -12.16
C ASN A 114 3.87 -24.24 -13.22
N LEU A 115 5.08 -24.31 -13.75
CA LEU A 115 5.55 -25.36 -14.65
C LEU A 115 6.91 -25.88 -14.13
N PRO A 116 6.92 -26.87 -13.22
CA PRO A 116 8.15 -27.35 -12.58
C PRO A 116 9.21 -27.85 -13.58
N GLU A 117 8.78 -28.36 -14.74
CA GLU A 117 9.62 -28.85 -15.82
C GLU A 117 10.26 -27.74 -16.68
N VAL A 118 9.76 -26.48 -16.58
CA VAL A 118 10.23 -25.33 -17.37
C VAL A 118 10.91 -24.34 -16.44
N LYS A 119 12.24 -24.27 -16.49
CA LYS A 119 13.04 -23.38 -15.62
C LYS A 119 12.97 -21.92 -16.03
N GLU A 120 12.88 -21.66 -17.32
CA GLU A 120 12.81 -20.32 -17.89
C GLU A 120 11.76 -20.30 -18.99
N LEU A 121 10.86 -19.35 -18.91
CA LEU A 121 9.79 -19.13 -19.89
C LEU A 121 9.85 -17.67 -20.36
N LYS A 122 9.89 -17.48 -21.68
CA LYS A 122 9.84 -16.17 -22.34
C LYS A 122 8.43 -15.91 -22.85
N LEU A 123 7.88 -14.76 -22.49
CA LEU A 123 6.57 -14.30 -22.97
C LEU A 123 6.73 -12.86 -23.47
N SER A 124 6.08 -12.52 -24.58
CA SER A 124 5.91 -11.14 -24.99
C SER A 124 4.66 -10.53 -24.34
N GLY A 125 4.57 -9.19 -24.29
CA GLY A 125 3.38 -8.52 -23.78
C GLY A 125 2.11 -8.89 -24.54
N GLU A 126 2.19 -9.08 -25.86
CA GLU A 126 1.07 -9.53 -26.70
C GLU A 126 0.62 -10.94 -26.32
N VAL A 127 1.56 -11.86 -26.14
CA VAL A 127 1.25 -13.24 -25.72
C VAL A 127 0.61 -13.25 -24.32
N VAL A 128 1.09 -12.42 -23.40
CA VAL A 128 0.46 -12.27 -22.08
C VAL A 128 -0.97 -11.73 -22.22
N ALA A 129 -1.19 -10.72 -23.06
CA ALA A 129 -2.54 -10.21 -23.32
C ALA A 129 -3.46 -11.30 -23.89
N ASP A 130 -3.00 -12.08 -24.87
CA ASP A 130 -3.76 -13.19 -25.46
C ASP A 130 -4.12 -14.27 -24.43
N ILE A 131 -3.23 -14.54 -23.47
CA ILE A 131 -3.50 -15.46 -22.36
C ILE A 131 -4.66 -14.93 -21.50
N TYR A 132 -4.58 -13.67 -21.07
CA TYR A 132 -5.60 -13.09 -20.19
C TYR A 132 -6.92 -12.77 -20.91
N LEU A 133 -6.90 -12.63 -22.25
CA LEU A 133 -8.09 -12.56 -23.10
C LEU A 133 -8.71 -13.94 -23.38
N GLY A 134 -8.07 -15.03 -22.93
CA GLY A 134 -8.54 -16.40 -23.17
C GLY A 134 -8.33 -16.90 -24.60
N LYS A 135 -7.50 -16.24 -25.41
CA LYS A 135 -7.15 -16.67 -26.77
C LYS A 135 -6.11 -17.79 -26.75
N ILE A 136 -5.22 -17.77 -25.79
CA ILE A 136 -4.23 -18.82 -25.51
C ILE A 136 -4.67 -19.54 -24.24
N THR A 137 -4.96 -20.84 -24.37
CA THR A 137 -5.51 -21.66 -23.28
C THR A 137 -4.61 -22.85 -22.92
N LYS A 138 -3.51 -23.05 -23.65
CA LYS A 138 -2.56 -24.14 -23.39
C LYS A 138 -1.12 -23.64 -23.36
N TRP A 139 -0.29 -24.30 -22.57
CA TRP A 139 1.13 -23.95 -22.45
C TRP A 139 1.94 -24.21 -23.72
N ASN A 140 1.58 -25.24 -24.50
CA ASN A 140 2.22 -25.57 -25.78
C ASN A 140 1.64 -24.83 -26.99
N ASP A 141 0.93 -23.72 -26.77
CA ASP A 141 0.45 -22.87 -27.87
C ASP A 141 1.63 -22.43 -28.76
N ALA A 142 1.38 -22.36 -30.08
CA ALA A 142 2.39 -22.03 -31.07
C ALA A 142 3.08 -20.69 -30.80
N LYS A 143 2.35 -19.67 -30.35
CA LYS A 143 2.91 -18.35 -30.03
C LYS A 143 3.87 -18.40 -28.82
N ILE A 144 3.55 -19.22 -27.82
CA ILE A 144 4.47 -19.43 -26.67
C ILE A 144 5.69 -20.23 -27.12
N GLN A 145 5.47 -21.29 -27.90
CA GLN A 145 6.55 -22.16 -28.37
C GLN A 145 7.56 -21.41 -29.27
N GLU A 146 7.09 -20.49 -30.11
CA GLU A 146 7.94 -19.65 -30.96
C GLU A 146 8.92 -18.78 -30.15
N LEU A 147 8.47 -18.25 -29.02
CA LEU A 147 9.32 -17.45 -28.10
C LEU A 147 10.28 -18.30 -27.29
N ASN A 148 10.08 -19.62 -27.26
CA ASN A 148 10.85 -20.56 -26.41
C ASN A 148 11.43 -21.71 -27.25
N PRO A 149 12.30 -21.44 -28.25
CA PRO A 149 12.90 -22.48 -29.07
C PRO A 149 13.74 -23.41 -28.19
N GLY A 150 13.56 -24.73 -28.42
CA GLY A 150 14.30 -25.76 -27.66
C GLY A 150 13.73 -26.10 -26.29
N VAL A 151 12.68 -25.40 -25.83
CA VAL A 151 11.95 -25.72 -24.59
C VAL A 151 10.76 -26.63 -24.95
N THR A 152 10.67 -27.80 -24.30
CA THR A 152 9.49 -28.67 -24.45
C THR A 152 8.37 -28.14 -23.52
N LEU A 153 7.36 -27.52 -24.09
CA LEU A 153 6.19 -27.04 -23.36
C LEU A 153 5.13 -28.16 -23.27
N PRO A 154 4.53 -28.39 -22.09
CA PRO A 154 3.58 -29.47 -21.91
C PRO A 154 2.23 -29.15 -22.58
N ASP A 155 1.54 -30.17 -23.08
CA ASP A 155 0.14 -30.08 -23.52
C ASP A 155 -0.79 -30.07 -22.29
N LYS A 156 -0.74 -28.95 -21.54
CA LYS A 156 -1.55 -28.72 -20.35
C LYS A 156 -2.33 -27.42 -20.51
N GLU A 157 -3.53 -27.38 -19.94
CA GLU A 157 -4.31 -26.15 -19.85
C GLU A 157 -3.56 -25.07 -19.06
N LEU A 158 -3.67 -23.84 -19.53
CA LEU A 158 -3.16 -22.63 -18.91
C LEU A 158 -4.33 -21.87 -18.29
N THR A 159 -4.29 -21.68 -16.97
CA THR A 159 -5.31 -20.92 -16.25
C THR A 159 -4.71 -19.61 -15.76
N PRO A 160 -5.10 -18.45 -16.31
CA PRO A 160 -4.67 -17.16 -15.79
C PRO A 160 -5.29 -16.90 -14.41
N VAL A 161 -4.49 -16.34 -13.50
CA VAL A 161 -4.92 -15.98 -12.15
C VAL A 161 -4.84 -14.46 -11.99
N TYR A 162 -5.91 -13.86 -11.50
CA TYR A 162 -6.04 -12.42 -11.30
C TYR A 162 -6.85 -12.11 -10.04
N ARG A 163 -6.76 -10.86 -9.58
CA ARG A 163 -7.47 -10.37 -8.40
C ARG A 163 -8.93 -10.03 -8.75
N SER A 164 -9.84 -10.29 -7.81
CA SER A 164 -11.27 -9.95 -7.91
C SER A 164 -11.62 -8.64 -7.17
N ASP A 165 -10.67 -8.08 -6.40
CA ASP A 165 -10.85 -6.84 -5.65
C ASP A 165 -10.15 -5.65 -6.35
N GLY A 166 -10.36 -4.44 -5.83
CA GLY A 166 -9.74 -3.22 -6.35
C GLY A 166 -8.22 -3.21 -6.12
N SER A 167 -7.46 -3.77 -7.06
CA SER A 167 -6.01 -3.95 -6.98
C SER A 167 -5.26 -2.94 -7.85
N GLY A 168 -4.40 -2.13 -7.23
CA GLY A 168 -3.49 -1.24 -7.94
C GLY A 168 -2.45 -2.01 -8.77
N THR A 169 -2.00 -3.18 -8.32
CA THR A 169 -1.11 -4.07 -9.10
C THR A 169 -1.80 -4.54 -10.39
N THR A 170 -3.08 -4.92 -10.31
CA THR A 170 -3.87 -5.27 -11.50
C THR A 170 -4.04 -4.07 -12.43
N PHE A 171 -4.25 -2.87 -11.89
CA PHE A 171 -4.32 -1.64 -12.67
C PHE A 171 -3.01 -1.41 -13.46
N VAL A 172 -1.85 -1.45 -12.79
CA VAL A 172 -0.54 -1.27 -13.44
C VAL A 172 -0.29 -2.34 -14.51
N PHE A 173 -0.67 -3.59 -14.25
CA PHE A 173 -0.58 -4.67 -15.21
C PHE A 173 -1.47 -4.44 -16.43
N SER A 174 -2.74 -4.07 -16.22
CA SER A 174 -3.68 -3.77 -17.31
C SER A 174 -3.24 -2.55 -18.13
N ASP A 175 -2.76 -1.48 -17.47
CA ASP A 175 -2.21 -0.30 -18.15
C ASP A 175 -1.00 -0.65 -19.04
N TYR A 176 -0.13 -1.56 -18.57
CA TYR A 176 0.94 -2.09 -19.41
C TYR A 176 0.39 -2.84 -20.64
N LEU A 177 -0.58 -3.71 -20.44
CA LEU A 177 -1.16 -4.48 -21.54
C LEU A 177 -1.87 -3.60 -22.58
N THR A 178 -2.49 -2.50 -22.17
CA THR A 178 -3.07 -1.53 -23.13
C THR A 178 -2.03 -0.84 -24.02
N LYS A 179 -0.78 -0.79 -23.58
CA LYS A 179 0.32 -0.19 -24.35
C LYS A 179 0.96 -1.16 -25.34
N VAL A 180 0.84 -2.47 -25.10
CA VAL A 180 1.51 -3.51 -25.90
C VAL A 180 0.55 -4.39 -26.69
N SER A 181 -0.76 -4.27 -26.49
CA SER A 181 -1.78 -5.04 -27.20
C SER A 181 -2.99 -4.16 -27.53
N ASN A 182 -3.25 -4.01 -28.83
CA ASN A 182 -4.47 -3.33 -29.28
C ASN A 182 -5.74 -4.11 -28.91
N ASP A 183 -5.68 -5.44 -29.00
CA ASP A 183 -6.80 -6.30 -28.62
C ASP A 183 -7.17 -6.15 -27.14
N TRP A 184 -6.16 -6.03 -26.25
CA TRP A 184 -6.41 -5.74 -24.85
C TRP A 184 -7.08 -4.37 -24.67
N LYS A 185 -6.53 -3.35 -25.31
CA LYS A 185 -7.03 -1.97 -25.24
C LYS A 185 -8.50 -1.83 -25.72
N GLU A 186 -8.92 -2.65 -26.69
CA GLU A 186 -10.27 -2.58 -27.26
C GLU A 186 -11.29 -3.41 -26.46
N ASN A 187 -10.85 -4.42 -25.70
CA ASN A 187 -11.75 -5.39 -25.07
C ASN A 187 -11.75 -5.32 -23.53
N VAL A 188 -10.87 -4.57 -22.91
CA VAL A 188 -10.74 -4.40 -21.46
C VAL A 188 -10.71 -2.94 -21.07
#